data_61466df6ddf9eae4bcc514e3a9d07bc7
#
_entry.id   61466df6ddf9eae4bcc514e3a9d07bc7
#
_cell.length_a   1.000
_cell.length_b   1.000
_cell.length_c   1.000
_cell.angle_alpha   90.00
_cell.angle_beta   90.00
_cell.angle_gamma   90.00
#
_symmetry.space_group_name_H-M   'P 1'
#
loop_
_entity.id
_entity.type
_entity.pdbx_description
1 polymer ?
#
loop_
_entity_poly.entity_id
_entity_poly.type
_entity_poly.pdbx_seq_one_letter_code
_entity_poly.pdbx_strand_id
1 'polypeptide(L)' 'TTKPAAAPKYTAAELAKAAKKVFKTSPDIVTAALRMAGVTSATVAEAEDIIKKYANKEVK' A
#
# COMPACT_ATOMS: atom_id res chain seq x y z
N THR A 1 12.84 -8.16 4.33
CA THR A 1 12.72 -7.07 3.40
C THR A 1 13.32 -5.78 3.92
N THR A 2 14.26 -5.30 3.22
CA THR A 2 14.95 -4.10 3.64
C THR A 2 14.32 -2.89 3.00
N LYS A 3 14.07 -1.87 3.77
CA LYS A 3 13.58 -0.66 3.17
C LYS A 3 14.50 0.49 3.44
N PRO A 4 14.56 1.40 2.48
CA PRO A 4 15.40 2.57 2.63
C PRO A 4 14.86 3.42 3.78
N ALA A 5 15.72 3.75 4.68
CA ALA A 5 15.31 4.58 5.81
C ALA A 5 14.88 5.95 5.37
N ALA A 6 15.37 6.39 4.24
CA ALA A 6 15.08 7.73 3.77
C ALA A 6 13.84 7.83 2.92
N ALA A 7 13.16 6.74 2.71
CA ALA A 7 11.98 6.77 1.85
C ALA A 7 10.89 7.64 2.47
N PRO A 8 10.29 8.53 1.70
CA PRO A 8 9.23 9.38 2.22
C PRO A 8 7.97 8.60 2.45
N LYS A 9 7.20 9.05 3.42
CA LYS A 9 5.92 8.44 3.70
C LYS A 9 4.82 9.19 2.99
N TYR A 10 3.88 8.43 2.48
CA TYR A 10 2.72 8.99 1.80
C TYR A 10 1.46 8.61 2.53
N THR A 11 0.48 9.50 2.49
CA THR A 11 -0.80 9.18 3.10
C THR A 11 -1.52 8.15 2.26
N ALA A 12 -2.56 7.55 2.85
CA ALA A 12 -3.35 6.57 2.13
C ALA A 12 -3.93 7.16 0.84
N ALA A 13 -4.34 8.42 0.90
CA ALA A 13 -4.91 9.05 -0.27
C ALA A 13 -3.88 9.16 -1.38
N GLU A 14 -2.66 9.52 -1.02
CA GLU A 14 -1.61 9.67 -2.01
C GLU A 14 -1.21 8.32 -2.59
N LEU A 15 -1.16 7.32 -1.74
CA LEU A 15 -0.84 5.98 -2.21
C LEU A 15 -1.94 5.46 -3.14
N ALA A 16 -3.17 5.75 -2.82
CA ALA A 16 -4.28 5.34 -3.67
C ALA A 16 -4.19 6.02 -5.03
N LYS A 17 -3.79 7.27 -5.05
CA LYS A 17 -3.63 7.97 -6.33
C LYS A 17 -2.57 7.32 -7.19
N ALA A 18 -1.53 6.83 -6.57
CA ALA A 18 -0.44 6.20 -7.29
C ALA A 18 -0.67 4.73 -7.53
N ALA A 19 -1.81 4.22 -7.10
CA ALA A 19 -2.05 2.79 -7.14
C ALA A 19 -1.85 2.20 -8.52
N LYS A 20 -2.41 2.82 -9.52
CA LYS A 20 -2.31 2.29 -10.87
C LYS A 20 -0.92 2.41 -11.44
N LYS A 21 -0.22 3.45 -11.06
CA LYS A 21 1.12 3.67 -11.60
C LYS A 21 2.17 2.85 -10.87
N VAL A 22 2.08 2.82 -9.57
CA VAL A 22 3.12 2.21 -8.76
C VAL A 22 2.80 0.76 -8.44
N PHE A 23 1.57 0.50 -8.04
CA PHE A 23 1.20 -0.84 -7.59
C PHE A 23 0.43 -1.61 -8.63
N LYS A 24 0.00 -0.93 -9.69
CA LYS A 24 -0.80 -1.57 -10.74
C LYS A 24 -2.01 -2.24 -10.17
N THR A 25 -2.66 -1.56 -9.26
CA THR A 25 -3.86 -2.09 -8.63
C THR A 25 -4.86 -0.96 -8.47
N SER A 26 -6.06 -1.30 -8.05
CA SER A 26 -7.10 -0.29 -7.89
C SER A 26 -6.86 0.57 -6.68
N PRO A 27 -7.23 1.84 -6.74
CA PRO A 27 -7.14 2.69 -5.54
C PRO A 27 -7.95 2.13 -4.38
N ASP A 28 -9.06 1.49 -4.69
CA ASP A 28 -9.89 0.89 -3.64
C ASP A 28 -9.12 -0.16 -2.87
N ILE A 29 -8.37 -0.97 -3.59
CA ILE A 29 -7.59 -2.03 -2.97
C ILE A 29 -6.54 -1.43 -2.04
N VAL A 30 -5.87 -0.37 -2.52
CA VAL A 30 -4.86 0.28 -1.70
C VAL A 30 -5.49 0.82 -0.42
N THR A 31 -6.60 1.51 -0.55
CA THR A 31 -7.26 2.08 0.61
C THR A 31 -7.71 0.99 1.58
N ALA A 32 -8.30 -0.06 1.05
CA ALA A 32 -8.78 -1.15 1.91
C ALA A 32 -7.62 -1.84 2.61
N ALA A 33 -6.55 -2.08 1.88
CA ALA A 33 -5.40 -2.76 2.46
C ALA A 33 -4.79 -1.95 3.59
N LEU A 34 -4.65 -0.66 3.39
CA LEU A 34 -4.09 0.19 4.42
C LEU A 34 -4.99 0.27 5.64
N ARG A 35 -6.28 0.31 5.41
CA ARG A 35 -7.23 0.32 6.50
C ARG A 35 -7.14 -0.95 7.33
N MET A 36 -7.08 -2.08 6.66
CA MET A 36 -7.01 -3.34 7.38
C MET A 36 -5.73 -3.45 8.17
N ALA A 37 -4.66 -2.85 7.66
CA ALA A 37 -3.40 -2.85 8.38
C ALA A 37 -3.37 -1.83 9.50
N GLY A 38 -4.36 -0.95 9.54
CA GLY A 38 -4.38 0.08 10.56
C GLY A 38 -3.34 1.16 10.31
N VAL A 39 -3.00 1.38 9.07
CA VAL A 39 -1.95 2.31 8.70
C VAL A 39 -2.55 3.51 7.98
N THR A 40 -2.19 4.70 8.41
CA THR A 40 -2.68 5.91 7.74
C THR A 40 -1.67 6.48 6.78
N SER A 41 -0.42 6.09 6.93
CA SER A 41 0.62 6.52 6.00
C SER A 41 1.70 5.46 5.97
N ALA A 42 2.37 5.37 4.84
CA ALA A 42 3.42 4.37 4.68
C ALA A 42 4.27 4.74 3.48
N THR A 43 5.46 4.14 3.43
CA THR A 43 6.29 4.30 2.25
C THR A 43 5.74 3.42 1.14
N VAL A 44 6.23 3.65 -0.07
CA VAL A 44 5.81 2.84 -1.20
C VAL A 44 6.09 1.37 -0.96
N ALA A 45 7.26 1.08 -0.43
CA ALA A 45 7.63 -0.31 -0.18
C ALA A 45 6.70 -0.96 0.86
N GLU A 46 6.40 -0.22 1.90
CA GLU A 46 5.52 -0.76 2.94
C GLU A 46 4.12 -0.95 2.41
N ALA A 47 3.64 0.00 1.64
CA ALA A 47 2.31 -0.10 1.07
C ALA A 47 2.22 -1.29 0.14
N GLU A 48 3.24 -1.51 -0.64
CA GLU A 48 3.26 -2.63 -1.55
C GLU A 48 3.15 -3.95 -0.80
N ASP A 49 3.89 -4.05 0.27
CA ASP A 49 3.86 -5.25 1.09
C ASP A 49 2.47 -5.47 1.69
N ILE A 50 1.88 -4.41 2.18
CA ILE A 50 0.55 -4.49 2.76
C ILE A 50 -0.47 -4.91 1.70
N ILE A 51 -0.35 -4.35 0.51
CA ILE A 51 -1.27 -4.67 -0.56
C ILE A 51 -1.13 -6.13 -0.98
N LYS A 52 0.08 -6.62 -1.01
CA LYS A 52 0.30 -8.02 -1.36
C LYS A 52 -0.35 -8.94 -0.36
N LYS A 53 -0.22 -8.63 0.90
CA LYS A 53 -0.84 -9.44 1.93
C LYS A 53 -2.35 -9.40 1.83
N TYR A 54 -2.87 -8.23 1.53
CA TYR A 54 -4.31 -8.08 1.38
C TYR A 54 -4.82 -8.91 0.20
N ALA A 55 -4.11 -8.83 -0.90
CA ALA A 55 -4.50 -9.56 -2.09
C ALA A 55 -4.44 -11.07 -1.86
N ASN A 56 -3.45 -11.52 -1.15
CA ASN A 56 -3.34 -12.93 -0.82
C ASN A 56 -4.51 -13.42 -0.02
N LYS A 57 -4.95 -12.60 0.91
CA LYS A 57 -6.10 -12.94 1.70
C LYS A 57 -7.35 -13.06 0.85
N GLU A 58 -7.49 -12.13 -0.06
CA GLU A 58 -8.65 -12.08 -0.91
C GLU A 58 -8.71 -13.28 -1.83
N VAL A 59 -7.58 -13.65 -2.33
CA VAL A 59 -7.52 -14.71 -3.32
C VAL A 59 -7.85 -16.05 -2.74
N LYS A 60 -7.57 -16.23 -1.47
CA LYS A 60 -7.76 -17.48 -0.82
C LYS A 60 -9.05 -18.21 -1.17
#